data_497d46f1189b2e11d2cd5c905fc301eb
#
_entry.id   497d46f1189b2e11d2cd5c905fc301eb
#
_cell.length_a   1.000
_cell.length_b   1.000
_cell.length_c   1.000
_cell.angle_alpha   90.00
_cell.angle_beta   90.00
_cell.angle_gamma   90.00
#
_symmetry.space_group_name_H-M   'P 1'
#
loop_
_entity.id
_entity.type
_entity.pdbx_description
1 polymer ?
#
loop_
_entity_poly.entity_id
_entity_poly.type
_entity_poly.pdbx_seq_one_letter_code
_entity_poly.pdbx_strand_id
1 'polypeptide(L)'
;MAVETAEERLSALAEDADIYIINRENVDWLVSNTTFDYDMIVIDELSSFKNHQSKRFKALMKVRPKVKRIVGLTGTPASNGLMDLFAEFRLLDMGQRLGRFIGQYRNEYFKPDKQNGYIVYSYKPLPDAEERIYEKISDITVSMKAIDHLKMPELISNEYMVKMSDAEKEKYKELKDELILEVQDTEITAANAAALSNKLCQMSNGAIYDDSGEIIPIHSRKLDALEDIIESANGKPVLVAYWFKHDRTRIAERLGKLGIVYQEIKSAQSIKNWNSGKLQLALIHPASAGHGLNLQAGGNFLVWFGLTWSLELYQQTNARLWRQGQKSETVIIQHI
;
A
#
# COMPACT_ATOMS: atom_id res chain seq x y z
N MET A 1 17.81 6.90 -16.12
CA MET A 1 17.09 6.19 -17.20
C MET A 1 16.54 4.89 -16.63
N ALA A 2 15.30 4.55 -16.92
CA ALA A 2 14.80 3.21 -16.59
C ALA A 2 15.41 2.23 -17.60
N VAL A 3 16.18 1.29 -17.11
CA VAL A 3 16.88 0.28 -17.89
C VAL A 3 15.98 -0.94 -17.99
N GLU A 4 15.45 -1.24 -19.18
CA GLU A 4 14.39 -2.22 -19.36
C GLU A 4 14.90 -3.61 -19.72
N THR A 5 15.99 -3.72 -20.48
CA THR A 5 16.54 -5.01 -20.93
C THR A 5 17.66 -5.53 -20.02
N ALA A 6 17.96 -6.84 -20.10
CA ALA A 6 19.06 -7.45 -19.35
C ALA A 6 20.43 -6.94 -19.83
N GLU A 7 20.58 -6.67 -21.14
CA GLU A 7 21.82 -6.15 -21.73
C GLU A 7 22.11 -4.72 -21.26
N GLU A 8 21.10 -3.85 -21.25
CA GLU A 8 21.23 -2.48 -20.74
C GLU A 8 21.61 -2.48 -19.25
N ARG A 9 21.04 -3.40 -18.43
CA ARG A 9 21.43 -3.53 -17.02
C ARG A 9 22.88 -3.94 -16.85
N LEU A 10 23.37 -4.89 -17.62
CA LEU A 10 24.78 -5.30 -17.59
C LEU A 10 25.70 -4.16 -18.03
N SER A 11 25.32 -3.44 -19.07
CA SER A 11 26.06 -2.24 -19.51
C SER A 11 26.13 -1.18 -18.42
N ALA A 12 24.99 -0.87 -17.78
CA ALA A 12 24.95 0.11 -16.68
C ALA A 12 25.76 -0.32 -15.44
N LEU A 13 25.81 -1.64 -15.16
CA LEU A 13 26.62 -2.17 -14.06
C LEU A 13 28.12 -2.25 -14.38
N ALA A 14 28.50 -2.17 -15.66
CA ALA A 14 29.89 -2.12 -16.10
C ALA A 14 30.48 -0.69 -16.07
N GLU A 15 29.65 0.33 -15.92
CA GLU A 15 30.10 1.70 -15.74
C GLU A 15 30.77 1.86 -14.37
N ASP A 16 31.85 2.65 -14.30
CA ASP A 16 32.50 2.99 -13.04
C ASP A 16 31.68 4.06 -12.30
N ALA A 17 31.03 3.66 -11.22
CA ALA A 17 30.15 4.52 -10.45
C ALA A 17 30.25 4.21 -8.95
N ASP A 18 30.16 5.26 -8.11
CA ASP A 18 30.15 5.11 -6.65
C ASP A 18 28.85 4.50 -6.12
N ILE A 19 27.72 4.69 -6.84
CA ILE A 19 26.37 4.25 -6.42
C ILE A 19 25.64 3.65 -7.61
N TYR A 20 25.14 2.42 -7.42
CA TYR A 20 24.26 1.73 -8.36
C TYR A 20 22.84 1.64 -7.79
N ILE A 21 21.85 2.07 -8.55
CA ILE A 21 20.45 2.03 -8.16
C ILE A 21 19.72 1.00 -8.99
N ILE A 22 19.03 0.07 -8.32
CA ILE A 22 18.28 -1.00 -8.98
C ILE A 22 16.89 -1.15 -8.34
N ASN A 23 15.90 -1.47 -9.15
CA ASN A 23 14.58 -1.82 -8.65
C ASN A 23 14.64 -3.13 -7.85
N ARG A 24 13.95 -3.17 -6.72
CA ARG A 24 13.88 -4.33 -5.81
C ARG A 24 13.39 -5.63 -6.49
N GLU A 25 12.59 -5.53 -7.53
CA GLU A 25 12.13 -6.67 -8.33
C GLU A 25 13.27 -7.38 -9.07
N ASN A 26 14.35 -6.64 -9.35
CA ASN A 26 15.52 -7.14 -10.07
C ASN A 26 16.64 -7.66 -9.14
N VAL A 27 16.43 -7.73 -7.83
CA VAL A 27 17.45 -8.20 -6.87
C VAL A 27 17.86 -9.65 -7.15
N ASP A 28 16.91 -10.55 -7.46
CA ASP A 28 17.21 -11.95 -7.80
C ASP A 28 18.04 -12.05 -9.09
N TRP A 29 17.71 -11.24 -10.09
CA TRP A 29 18.47 -11.13 -11.32
C TRP A 29 19.89 -10.61 -11.07
N LEU A 30 20.05 -9.54 -10.28
CA LEU A 30 21.36 -8.96 -9.93
C LEU A 30 22.28 -9.99 -9.27
N VAL A 31 21.77 -10.68 -8.26
CA VAL A 31 22.52 -11.71 -7.52
C VAL A 31 22.89 -12.89 -8.42
N SER A 32 22.07 -13.21 -9.41
CA SER A 32 22.30 -14.36 -10.32
C SER A 32 23.23 -14.03 -11.48
N ASN A 33 23.40 -12.76 -11.84
CA ASN A 33 24.14 -12.34 -13.03
C ASN A 33 25.39 -11.51 -12.74
N THR A 34 25.71 -11.28 -11.46
CA THR A 34 26.91 -10.51 -11.05
C THR A 34 27.69 -11.25 -9.96
N THR A 35 28.95 -10.85 -9.75
CA THR A 35 29.77 -11.31 -8.62
C THR A 35 29.31 -10.77 -7.29
N PHE A 36 28.44 -9.75 -7.33
CA PHE A 36 27.92 -9.02 -6.18
C PHE A 36 29.04 -8.49 -5.26
N ASP A 37 29.88 -7.64 -5.81
CA ASP A 37 31.00 -7.04 -5.11
C ASP A 37 30.68 -5.60 -4.69
N TYR A 38 29.80 -5.49 -3.70
CA TYR A 38 29.36 -4.22 -3.14
C TYR A 38 29.64 -4.17 -1.64
N ASP A 39 30.27 -3.08 -1.17
CA ASP A 39 30.58 -2.88 0.25
C ASP A 39 29.34 -2.60 1.09
N MET A 40 28.34 -1.91 0.51
CA MET A 40 27.17 -1.43 1.21
C MET A 40 25.89 -1.66 0.39
N ILE A 41 24.82 -2.02 1.08
CA ILE A 41 23.47 -2.08 0.53
C ILE A 41 22.58 -1.10 1.31
N VAL A 42 21.83 -0.27 0.58
CA VAL A 42 20.72 0.50 1.13
C VAL A 42 19.42 -0.03 0.54
N ILE A 43 18.51 -0.49 1.40
CA ILE A 43 17.21 -0.99 1.00
C ILE A 43 16.18 0.10 1.30
N ASP A 44 15.69 0.74 0.26
CA ASP A 44 14.52 1.62 0.36
C ASP A 44 13.25 0.74 0.40
N GLU A 45 12.31 1.06 1.28
CA GLU A 45 11.15 0.23 1.60
C GLU A 45 11.54 -1.19 2.05
N LEU A 46 12.26 -1.27 3.19
CA LEU A 46 12.68 -2.55 3.80
C LEU A 46 11.49 -3.49 4.05
N SER A 47 10.31 -2.95 4.37
CA SER A 47 9.05 -3.70 4.51
C SER A 47 8.72 -4.59 3.31
N SER A 48 9.25 -4.30 2.12
CA SER A 48 9.11 -5.15 0.93
C SER A 48 9.82 -6.50 1.05
N PHE A 49 10.72 -6.66 2.03
CA PHE A 49 11.46 -7.89 2.33
C PHE A 49 10.91 -8.68 3.53
N LYS A 50 9.78 -8.28 4.10
CA LYS A 50 9.13 -8.94 5.26
C LYS A 50 8.78 -10.42 5.07
N ASN A 51 8.71 -10.91 3.83
CA ASN A 51 8.50 -12.32 3.56
C ASN A 51 9.85 -13.06 3.36
N HIS A 52 10.31 -13.77 4.41
CA HIS A 52 11.56 -14.54 4.38
C HIS A 52 11.58 -15.71 3.37
N GLN A 53 10.44 -16.09 2.81
CA GLN A 53 10.34 -17.14 1.79
C GLN A 53 10.38 -16.59 0.36
N SER A 54 10.28 -15.28 0.18
CA SER A 54 10.29 -14.65 -1.15
C SER A 54 11.63 -14.87 -1.88
N LYS A 55 11.57 -14.93 -3.22
CA LYS A 55 12.78 -15.10 -4.05
C LYS A 55 13.80 -13.99 -3.79
N ARG A 56 13.35 -12.73 -3.76
CA ARG A 56 14.22 -11.57 -3.51
C ARG A 56 14.92 -11.62 -2.14
N PHE A 57 14.21 -12.05 -1.09
CA PHE A 57 14.80 -12.22 0.23
C PHE A 57 15.89 -13.30 0.22
N LYS A 58 15.58 -14.47 -0.34
CA LYS A 58 16.52 -15.60 -0.45
C LYS A 58 17.75 -15.24 -1.27
N ALA A 59 17.57 -14.51 -2.37
CA ALA A 59 18.67 -14.04 -3.21
C ALA A 59 19.59 -13.11 -2.42
N LEU A 60 19.03 -12.09 -1.75
CA LEU A 60 19.83 -11.14 -0.97
C LEU A 60 20.56 -11.81 0.21
N MET A 61 19.91 -12.78 0.88
CA MET A 61 20.53 -13.55 1.96
C MET A 61 21.75 -14.36 1.50
N LYS A 62 21.82 -14.83 0.23
CA LYS A 62 23.00 -15.56 -0.30
C LYS A 62 24.25 -14.66 -0.34
N VAL A 63 24.06 -13.39 -0.67
CA VAL A 63 25.17 -12.45 -0.83
C VAL A 63 25.40 -11.59 0.43
N ARG A 64 24.45 -11.58 1.35
CA ARG A 64 24.53 -10.79 2.60
C ARG A 64 25.85 -10.95 3.36
N PRO A 65 26.47 -12.15 3.47
CA PRO A 65 27.76 -12.32 4.15
C PRO A 65 28.93 -11.58 3.49
N LYS A 66 28.84 -11.25 2.20
CA LYS A 66 29.87 -10.49 1.47
C LYS A 66 29.80 -8.98 1.75
N VAL A 67 28.65 -8.49 2.19
CA VAL A 67 28.35 -7.07 2.36
C VAL A 67 28.80 -6.60 3.74
N LYS A 68 29.63 -5.57 3.78
CA LYS A 68 30.16 -5.00 5.04
C LYS A 68 29.08 -4.26 5.82
N ARG A 69 28.23 -3.48 5.14
CA ARG A 69 27.19 -2.66 5.76
C ARG A 69 25.86 -2.77 5.01
N ILE A 70 24.78 -2.85 5.78
CA ILE A 70 23.42 -2.80 5.25
C ILE A 70 22.60 -1.78 6.03
N VAL A 71 21.80 -1.00 5.32
CA VAL A 71 20.85 -0.03 5.88
C VAL A 71 19.48 -0.31 5.30
N GLY A 72 18.47 -0.40 6.14
CA GLY A 72 17.07 -0.52 5.74
C GLY A 72 16.32 0.76 6.09
N LEU A 73 15.59 1.29 5.13
CA LEU A 73 14.71 2.44 5.29
C LEU A 73 13.26 1.97 5.12
N THR A 74 12.39 2.34 6.04
CA THR A 74 10.96 2.02 5.93
C THR A 74 10.13 2.96 6.81
N GLY A 75 8.96 3.35 6.32
CA GLY A 75 7.97 4.08 7.11
C GLY A 75 7.06 3.15 7.94
N THR A 76 7.01 1.86 7.62
CA THR A 76 6.07 0.88 8.19
C THR A 76 6.72 -0.47 8.44
N PRO A 77 7.65 -0.59 9.40
CA PRO A 77 8.42 -1.83 9.59
C PRO A 77 7.55 -3.03 9.96
N ALA A 78 6.48 -2.84 10.70
CA ALA A 78 5.57 -3.90 11.16
C ALA A 78 4.15 -3.73 10.58
N SER A 79 4.03 -3.51 9.26
CA SER A 79 2.77 -3.20 8.59
C SER A 79 1.68 -4.28 8.76
N ASN A 80 2.06 -5.55 8.91
CA ASN A 80 1.14 -6.66 9.22
C ASN A 80 1.35 -7.23 10.63
N GLY A 81 2.06 -6.50 11.48
CA GLY A 81 2.38 -6.87 12.86
C GLY A 81 3.82 -7.31 13.07
N LEU A 82 4.17 -7.62 14.31
CA LEU A 82 5.54 -7.91 14.77
C LEU A 82 6.21 -9.08 14.04
N MET A 83 5.44 -9.96 13.38
CA MET A 83 5.98 -11.07 12.60
C MET A 83 6.84 -10.62 11.42
N ASP A 84 6.54 -9.43 10.85
CA ASP A 84 7.26 -8.88 9.70
C ASP A 84 8.72 -8.58 10.05
N LEU A 85 8.99 -8.15 11.29
CA LEU A 85 10.32 -7.77 11.77
C LEU A 85 11.36 -8.90 11.68
N PHE A 86 10.92 -10.16 11.78
CA PHE A 86 11.84 -11.30 11.68
C PHE A 86 12.66 -11.28 10.39
N ALA A 87 12.00 -11.13 9.25
CA ALA A 87 12.70 -11.18 7.96
C ALA A 87 13.57 -9.93 7.76
N GLU A 88 13.04 -8.77 8.10
CA GLU A 88 13.74 -7.50 7.99
C GLU A 88 15.05 -7.49 8.78
N PHE A 89 14.98 -7.85 10.07
CA PHE A 89 16.17 -7.89 10.94
C PHE A 89 17.11 -9.04 10.59
N ARG A 90 16.60 -10.15 10.06
CA ARG A 90 17.46 -11.21 9.55
C ARG A 90 18.34 -10.75 8.38
N LEU A 91 17.84 -9.84 7.52
CA LEU A 91 18.66 -9.20 6.50
C LEU A 91 19.66 -8.21 7.11
N LEU A 92 19.24 -7.41 8.07
CA LEU A 92 20.08 -6.36 8.65
C LEU A 92 21.27 -6.94 9.44
N ASP A 93 21.04 -7.93 10.32
CA ASP A 93 22.03 -8.43 11.25
C ASP A 93 22.28 -9.96 11.16
N MET A 94 21.78 -10.63 10.12
CA MET A 94 21.87 -12.08 9.92
C MET A 94 21.25 -12.89 11.08
N GLY A 95 20.28 -12.33 11.79
CA GLY A 95 19.55 -12.96 12.87
C GLY A 95 20.28 -12.93 14.22
N GLN A 96 21.17 -11.98 14.44
CA GLN A 96 21.88 -11.85 15.75
C GLN A 96 20.91 -11.46 16.86
N ARG A 97 19.92 -10.59 16.59
CA ARG A 97 18.97 -10.08 17.59
C ARG A 97 17.69 -10.90 17.69
N LEU A 98 17.02 -11.11 16.57
CA LEU A 98 15.70 -11.77 16.55
C LEU A 98 15.75 -13.26 16.16
N GLY A 99 16.95 -13.82 16.05
CA GLY A 99 17.15 -15.24 15.75
C GLY A 99 17.30 -15.53 14.25
N ARG A 100 17.94 -16.68 13.96
CA ARG A 100 18.23 -17.13 12.59
C ARG A 100 17.07 -17.88 11.95
N PHE A 101 16.18 -18.44 12.76
CA PHE A 101 15.10 -19.30 12.31
C PHE A 101 13.76 -18.78 12.81
N ILE A 102 12.79 -18.74 11.91
CA ILE A 102 11.43 -18.26 12.20
C ILE A 102 10.76 -19.03 13.34
N GLY A 103 11.09 -20.32 13.51
CA GLY A 103 10.60 -21.15 14.62
C GLY A 103 11.05 -20.64 15.99
N GLN A 104 12.31 -20.22 16.11
CA GLN A 104 12.84 -19.63 17.35
C GLN A 104 12.11 -18.32 17.67
N TYR A 105 11.96 -17.44 16.70
CA TYR A 105 11.26 -16.17 16.83
C TYR A 105 9.79 -16.35 17.26
N ARG A 106 9.09 -17.31 16.63
CA ARG A 106 7.71 -17.66 17.00
C ARG A 106 7.60 -18.19 18.42
N ASN A 107 8.46 -19.10 18.79
CA ASN A 107 8.43 -19.70 20.14
C ASN A 107 8.77 -18.68 21.24
N GLU A 108 9.62 -17.71 20.94
CA GLU A 108 10.07 -16.70 21.92
C GLU A 108 9.04 -15.57 22.12
N TYR A 109 8.34 -15.17 21.05
CA TYR A 109 7.50 -13.95 21.08
C TYR A 109 6.03 -14.18 20.78
N PHE A 110 5.65 -15.38 20.36
CA PHE A 110 4.27 -15.64 19.92
C PHE A 110 3.73 -16.95 20.48
N LYS A 111 2.41 -17.05 20.47
CA LYS A 111 1.68 -18.31 20.70
C LYS A 111 0.78 -18.61 19.51
N PRO A 112 0.47 -19.91 19.24
CA PRO A 112 -0.53 -20.30 18.27
C PRO A 112 -1.87 -19.62 18.56
N ASP A 113 -2.54 -19.13 17.53
CA ASP A 113 -3.86 -18.49 17.63
C ASP A 113 -4.93 -19.37 16.96
N LYS A 114 -4.79 -19.60 15.66
CA LYS A 114 -5.67 -20.52 14.92
C LYS A 114 -4.87 -21.74 14.50
N GLN A 115 -5.36 -22.92 14.90
CA GLN A 115 -4.72 -24.19 14.56
C GLN A 115 -5.74 -25.30 14.30
N ASN A 116 -5.35 -26.27 13.49
CA ASN A 116 -6.08 -27.52 13.30
C ASN A 116 -5.10 -28.68 13.46
N GLY A 117 -5.24 -29.42 14.57
CA GLY A 117 -4.25 -30.42 14.98
C GLY A 117 -2.85 -29.80 15.15
N TYR A 118 -1.89 -30.30 14.38
CA TYR A 118 -0.49 -29.82 14.42
C TYR A 118 -0.21 -28.63 13.48
N ILE A 119 -1.20 -28.21 12.65
CA ILE A 119 -1.02 -27.13 11.68
C ILE A 119 -1.48 -25.83 12.31
N VAL A 120 -0.54 -24.90 12.48
CA VAL A 120 -0.83 -23.54 12.98
C VAL A 120 -1.00 -22.59 11.80
N TYR A 121 -2.15 -21.96 11.68
CA TYR A 121 -2.49 -21.03 10.60
C TYR A 121 -2.16 -19.57 10.96
N SER A 122 -2.26 -19.20 12.24
CA SER A 122 -1.93 -17.86 12.71
C SER A 122 -1.28 -17.88 14.09
N TYR A 123 -0.51 -16.82 14.36
CA TYR A 123 0.19 -16.61 15.61
C TYR A 123 -0.22 -15.26 16.20
N LYS A 124 -0.38 -15.24 17.53
CA LYS A 124 -0.67 -14.03 18.29
C LYS A 124 0.56 -13.69 19.17
N PRO A 125 0.99 -12.42 19.22
CA PRO A 125 2.10 -12.04 20.07
C PRO A 125 1.78 -12.29 21.56
N LEU A 126 2.80 -12.62 22.33
CA LEU A 126 2.75 -12.64 23.78
C LEU A 126 2.55 -11.21 24.32
N PRO A 127 1.99 -11.03 25.53
CA PRO A 127 1.68 -9.69 26.05
C PRO A 127 2.88 -8.73 26.12
N ASP A 128 4.08 -9.26 26.37
CA ASP A 128 5.35 -8.53 26.49
C ASP A 128 6.22 -8.58 25.23
N ALA A 129 5.74 -9.22 24.16
CA ALA A 129 6.53 -9.47 22.94
C ALA A 129 7.00 -8.19 22.26
N GLU A 130 6.14 -7.19 22.18
CA GLU A 130 6.44 -5.93 21.52
C GLU A 130 7.58 -5.18 22.20
N GLU A 131 7.51 -5.02 23.52
CA GLU A 131 8.53 -4.36 24.32
C GLU A 131 9.88 -5.07 24.20
N ARG A 132 9.89 -6.40 24.38
CA ARG A 132 11.11 -7.23 24.27
C ARG A 132 11.75 -7.20 22.89
N ILE A 133 10.95 -7.19 21.83
CA ILE A 133 11.46 -7.10 20.46
C ILE A 133 12.09 -5.72 20.26
N TYR A 134 11.39 -4.63 20.60
CA TYR A 134 11.90 -3.28 20.41
C TYR A 134 13.15 -3.01 21.26
N GLU A 135 13.23 -3.50 22.48
CA GLU A 135 14.44 -3.43 23.29
C GLU A 135 15.62 -4.08 22.58
N LYS A 136 15.45 -5.29 22.05
CA LYS A 136 16.53 -6.04 21.36
C LYS A 136 17.04 -5.38 20.08
N ILE A 137 16.24 -4.61 19.39
CA ILE A 137 16.63 -3.98 18.13
C ILE A 137 16.99 -2.50 18.28
N SER A 138 16.82 -1.94 19.48
CA SER A 138 16.97 -0.49 19.74
C SER A 138 18.35 0.07 19.41
N ASP A 139 19.40 -0.73 19.58
CA ASP A 139 20.79 -0.32 19.34
C ASP A 139 21.17 -0.17 17.86
N ILE A 140 20.38 -0.72 16.94
CA ILE A 140 20.57 -0.57 15.48
C ILE A 140 19.40 0.10 14.78
N THR A 141 18.42 0.57 15.54
CA THR A 141 17.21 1.18 14.97
C THR A 141 17.09 2.63 15.39
N VAL A 142 16.82 3.50 14.43
CA VAL A 142 16.47 4.90 14.68
C VAL A 142 15.05 5.13 14.17
N SER A 143 14.16 5.53 15.07
CA SER A 143 12.80 5.92 14.73
C SER A 143 12.68 7.44 14.74
N MET A 144 12.23 8.01 13.61
CA MET A 144 12.02 9.45 13.46
C MET A 144 10.62 9.69 12.90
N LYS A 145 9.83 10.50 13.59
CA LYS A 145 8.55 10.97 13.06
C LYS A 145 8.76 12.29 12.34
N ALA A 146 8.27 12.41 11.12
CA ALA A 146 8.39 13.64 10.33
C ALA A 146 7.84 14.86 11.07
N ILE A 147 6.76 14.70 11.83
CA ILE A 147 6.12 15.78 12.60
C ILE A 147 7.03 16.35 13.72
N ASP A 148 7.97 15.54 14.24
CA ASP A 148 8.85 15.97 15.34
C ASP A 148 10.04 16.79 14.82
N HIS A 149 10.36 16.71 13.53
CA HIS A 149 11.57 17.27 12.94
C HIS A 149 11.33 18.20 11.74
N LEU A 150 10.15 18.12 11.12
CA LEU A 150 9.83 18.85 9.90
C LEU A 150 8.61 19.75 10.11
N LYS A 151 8.59 20.89 9.42
CA LYS A 151 7.38 21.72 9.38
C LYS A 151 6.33 21.03 8.49
N MET A 152 5.43 20.30 9.14
CA MET A 152 4.32 19.62 8.48
C MET A 152 3.07 20.48 8.50
N PRO A 153 2.19 20.41 7.47
CA PRO A 153 0.85 20.99 7.53
C PRO A 153 0.00 20.27 8.57
N GLU A 154 -1.02 20.95 9.09
CA GLU A 154 -2.04 20.31 9.90
C GLU A 154 -2.77 19.24 9.07
N LEU A 155 -3.05 18.10 9.70
CA LEU A 155 -3.81 17.00 9.08
C LEU A 155 -5.23 16.98 9.65
N ILE A 156 -6.21 17.16 8.78
CA ILE A 156 -7.62 16.96 9.09
C ILE A 156 -8.08 15.69 8.41
N SER A 157 -8.48 14.71 9.19
CA SER A 157 -9.03 13.44 8.70
C SER A 157 -10.50 13.34 9.04
N ASN A 158 -11.36 13.24 8.03
CA ASN A 158 -12.81 13.21 8.17
C ASN A 158 -13.40 11.96 7.53
N GLU A 159 -14.58 11.58 8.01
CA GLU A 159 -15.41 10.52 7.43
C GLU A 159 -16.72 11.13 6.90
N TYR A 160 -17.06 10.81 5.64
CA TYR A 160 -18.37 11.11 5.07
C TYR A 160 -19.22 9.85 5.12
N MET A 161 -20.12 9.80 6.08
CA MET A 161 -20.92 8.60 6.36
C MET A 161 -22.00 8.39 5.30
N VAL A 162 -21.83 7.35 4.47
CA VAL A 162 -22.79 6.90 3.47
C VAL A 162 -23.56 5.69 3.99
N LYS A 163 -24.88 5.83 4.13
CA LYS A 163 -25.74 4.76 4.66
C LYS A 163 -26.33 3.94 3.53
N MET A 164 -26.23 2.62 3.61
CA MET A 164 -26.95 1.70 2.75
C MET A 164 -28.45 1.75 3.06
N SER A 165 -29.31 1.56 2.06
CA SER A 165 -30.73 1.28 2.26
C SER A 165 -30.94 -0.08 2.91
N ASP A 166 -32.14 -0.35 3.38
CA ASP A 166 -32.43 -1.62 4.05
C ASP A 166 -32.30 -2.81 3.07
N ALA A 167 -32.77 -2.64 1.82
CA ALA A 167 -32.59 -3.65 0.78
C ALA A 167 -31.11 -3.92 0.43
N GLU A 168 -30.25 -2.89 0.43
CA GLU A 168 -28.80 -3.04 0.21
C GLU A 168 -28.14 -3.73 1.41
N LYS A 169 -28.59 -3.44 2.64
CA LYS A 169 -28.11 -4.11 3.85
C LYS A 169 -28.48 -5.60 3.88
N GLU A 170 -29.70 -5.94 3.42
CA GLU A 170 -30.12 -7.33 3.31
C GLU A 170 -29.22 -8.10 2.34
N LYS A 171 -28.98 -7.57 1.14
CA LYS A 171 -28.04 -8.15 0.18
C LYS A 171 -26.63 -8.29 0.73
N TYR A 172 -26.15 -7.27 1.46
CA TYR A 172 -24.83 -7.32 2.11
C TYR A 172 -24.77 -8.45 3.15
N LYS A 173 -25.84 -8.61 3.93
CA LYS A 173 -25.96 -9.66 4.94
C LYS A 173 -26.06 -11.05 4.32
N GLU A 174 -26.86 -11.20 3.27
CA GLU A 174 -26.99 -12.43 2.50
C GLU A 174 -25.61 -12.91 1.99
N LEU A 175 -24.86 -12.06 1.27
CA LEU A 175 -23.52 -12.40 0.82
C LEU A 175 -22.57 -12.75 1.99
N LYS A 176 -22.68 -12.03 3.11
CA LYS A 176 -21.84 -12.27 4.29
C LYS A 176 -22.12 -13.61 4.96
N ASP A 177 -23.38 -13.99 5.09
CA ASP A 177 -23.80 -15.14 5.85
C ASP A 177 -23.82 -16.43 4.99
N GLU A 178 -24.19 -16.32 3.71
CA GLU A 178 -24.40 -17.46 2.81
C GLU A 178 -23.25 -17.66 1.81
N LEU A 179 -22.32 -16.70 1.70
CA LEU A 179 -21.23 -16.68 0.71
C LEU A 179 -21.70 -16.64 -0.76
N ILE A 180 -22.99 -16.47 -0.97
CA ILE A 180 -23.67 -16.42 -2.26
C ILE A 180 -24.60 -15.21 -2.25
N LEU A 181 -24.72 -14.52 -3.37
CA LEU A 181 -25.65 -13.42 -3.57
C LEU A 181 -26.19 -13.46 -4.99
N GLU A 182 -27.51 -13.36 -5.14
CA GLU A 182 -28.15 -13.19 -6.43
C GLU A 182 -28.47 -11.72 -6.70
N VAL A 183 -27.95 -11.18 -7.81
CA VAL A 183 -28.18 -9.79 -8.23
C VAL A 183 -28.47 -9.76 -9.73
N GLN A 184 -29.66 -9.28 -10.12
CA GLN A 184 -30.08 -9.15 -11.52
C GLN A 184 -29.91 -10.46 -12.32
N ASP A 185 -30.39 -11.57 -11.77
CA ASP A 185 -30.29 -12.93 -12.33
C ASP A 185 -28.83 -13.43 -12.46
N THR A 186 -27.89 -12.81 -11.77
CA THR A 186 -26.49 -13.22 -11.73
C THR A 186 -26.13 -13.70 -10.32
N GLU A 187 -25.62 -14.94 -10.20
CA GLU A 187 -25.12 -15.50 -8.97
C GLU A 187 -23.67 -15.04 -8.73
N ILE A 188 -23.38 -14.56 -7.53
CA ILE A 188 -22.09 -14.09 -7.08
C ILE A 188 -21.64 -14.96 -5.93
N THR A 189 -20.50 -15.65 -6.08
CA THR A 189 -19.99 -16.56 -5.06
C THR A 189 -18.70 -16.06 -4.41
N ALA A 190 -18.47 -16.49 -3.17
CA ALA A 190 -17.22 -16.20 -2.44
C ALA A 190 -16.60 -17.52 -1.97
N ALA A 191 -15.55 -17.96 -2.64
CA ALA A 191 -14.92 -19.27 -2.42
C ALA A 191 -14.25 -19.42 -1.03
N ASN A 192 -13.96 -18.33 -0.34
CA ASN A 192 -13.34 -18.34 1.00
C ASN A 192 -13.48 -16.97 1.68
N ALA A 193 -13.09 -16.89 2.96
CA ALA A 193 -13.20 -15.66 3.76
C ALA A 193 -12.46 -14.45 3.17
N ALA A 194 -11.34 -14.63 2.48
CA ALA A 194 -10.61 -13.54 1.85
C ALA A 194 -11.34 -13.03 0.61
N ALA A 195 -11.87 -13.93 -0.21
CA ALA A 195 -12.73 -13.61 -1.35
C ALA A 195 -14.01 -12.89 -0.88
N LEU A 196 -14.64 -13.38 0.19
CA LEU A 196 -15.81 -12.75 0.81
C LEU A 196 -15.50 -11.31 1.24
N SER A 197 -14.44 -11.10 2.01
CA SER A 197 -14.04 -9.75 2.46
C SER A 197 -13.83 -8.80 1.28
N ASN A 198 -13.19 -9.29 0.21
CA ASN A 198 -13.00 -8.50 -1.00
C ASN A 198 -14.32 -8.17 -1.72
N LYS A 199 -15.23 -9.13 -1.85
CA LYS A 199 -16.57 -8.95 -2.43
C LYS A 199 -17.41 -7.96 -1.62
N LEU A 200 -17.39 -8.07 -0.28
CA LEU A 200 -18.08 -7.11 0.60
C LEU A 200 -17.54 -5.68 0.48
N CYS A 201 -16.23 -5.52 0.33
CA CYS A 201 -15.64 -4.20 0.04
C CYS A 201 -16.05 -3.64 -1.34
N GLN A 202 -16.11 -4.50 -2.37
CA GLN A 202 -16.61 -4.12 -3.68
C GLN A 202 -18.06 -3.64 -3.58
N MET A 203 -18.92 -4.42 -2.92
CA MET A 203 -20.32 -4.10 -2.71
C MET A 203 -20.50 -2.78 -1.94
N SER A 204 -19.69 -2.53 -0.91
CA SER A 204 -19.71 -1.27 -0.16
C SER A 204 -19.36 -0.06 -1.03
N ASN A 205 -18.54 -0.25 -2.07
CA ASN A 205 -18.25 0.78 -3.06
C ASN A 205 -19.34 0.93 -4.13
N GLY A 206 -20.34 0.04 -4.13
CA GLY A 206 -21.55 0.13 -4.92
C GLY A 206 -21.55 -0.65 -6.23
N ALA A 207 -20.60 -1.57 -6.44
CA ALA A 207 -20.63 -2.56 -7.49
C ALA A 207 -19.80 -3.78 -7.09
N ILE A 208 -20.04 -4.91 -7.74
CA ILE A 208 -19.35 -6.16 -7.48
C ILE A 208 -19.01 -6.84 -8.82
N TYR A 209 -17.91 -7.58 -8.88
CA TYR A 209 -17.66 -8.45 -10.03
C TYR A 209 -18.38 -9.78 -9.86
N ASP A 210 -18.99 -10.25 -10.93
CA ASP A 210 -19.44 -11.64 -10.99
C ASP A 210 -18.27 -12.61 -11.22
N ASP A 211 -18.56 -13.88 -11.42
CA ASP A 211 -17.53 -14.91 -11.62
C ASP A 211 -16.89 -14.84 -13.01
N SER A 212 -17.52 -14.16 -13.98
CA SER A 212 -16.96 -13.87 -15.31
C SER A 212 -16.09 -12.61 -15.33
N GLY A 213 -16.14 -11.80 -14.28
CA GLY A 213 -15.42 -10.53 -14.16
C GLY A 213 -16.24 -9.32 -14.64
N GLU A 214 -17.53 -9.51 -14.96
CA GLU A 214 -18.43 -8.41 -15.32
C GLU A 214 -18.79 -7.58 -14.10
N ILE A 215 -19.06 -6.30 -14.31
CA ILE A 215 -19.40 -5.36 -13.24
C ILE A 215 -20.90 -5.32 -13.03
N ILE A 216 -21.34 -5.80 -11.89
CA ILE A 216 -22.74 -5.76 -11.48
C ILE A 216 -22.95 -4.56 -10.54
N PRO A 217 -23.71 -3.54 -10.96
CA PRO A 217 -23.97 -2.37 -10.13
C PRO A 217 -24.94 -2.70 -9.00
N ILE A 218 -24.66 -2.22 -7.81
CA ILE A 218 -25.46 -2.37 -6.59
C ILE A 218 -26.14 -1.04 -6.22
N HIS A 219 -25.33 0.03 -6.11
CA HIS A 219 -25.81 1.38 -5.76
C HIS A 219 -24.84 2.47 -6.22
N SER A 220 -25.32 3.72 -6.22
CA SER A 220 -24.52 4.91 -6.60
C SER A 220 -24.14 5.81 -5.42
N ARG A 221 -24.49 5.45 -4.18
CA ARG A 221 -24.42 6.32 -3.00
C ARG A 221 -23.05 6.94 -2.74
N LYS A 222 -21.96 6.18 -2.93
CA LYS A 222 -20.62 6.75 -2.80
C LYS A 222 -20.26 7.69 -3.97
N LEU A 223 -20.86 7.48 -5.17
CA LEU A 223 -20.69 8.41 -6.29
C LEU A 223 -21.42 9.73 -5.99
N ASP A 224 -22.62 9.65 -5.41
CA ASP A 224 -23.39 10.84 -5.03
C ASP A 224 -22.64 11.62 -3.94
N ALA A 225 -22.10 10.93 -2.92
CA ALA A 225 -21.26 11.52 -1.90
C ALA A 225 -19.95 12.14 -2.46
N LEU A 226 -19.34 11.50 -3.44
CA LEU A 226 -18.16 12.07 -4.13
C LEU A 226 -18.50 13.36 -4.88
N GLU A 227 -19.66 13.42 -5.52
CA GLU A 227 -20.17 14.60 -6.20
C GLU A 227 -20.35 15.75 -5.21
N ASP A 228 -21.04 15.51 -4.07
CA ASP A 228 -21.22 16.50 -2.99
C ASP A 228 -19.88 17.03 -2.46
N ILE A 229 -18.88 16.14 -2.30
CA ILE A 229 -17.54 16.51 -1.85
C ILE A 229 -16.81 17.38 -2.88
N ILE A 230 -16.90 17.03 -4.17
CA ILE A 230 -16.28 17.80 -5.26
C ILE A 230 -16.93 19.19 -5.36
N GLU A 231 -18.24 19.27 -5.26
CA GLU A 231 -18.95 20.56 -5.23
C GLU A 231 -18.54 21.41 -4.02
N SER A 232 -18.47 20.80 -2.83
CA SER A 232 -18.06 21.48 -1.60
C SER A 232 -16.61 21.97 -1.63
N ALA A 233 -15.75 21.35 -2.44
CA ALA A 233 -14.37 21.79 -2.64
C ALA A 233 -14.28 23.15 -3.36
N ASN A 234 -15.37 23.62 -3.96
CA ASN A 234 -15.50 24.95 -4.58
C ASN A 234 -14.35 25.28 -5.52
N GLY A 235 -14.04 24.38 -6.47
CA GLY A 235 -12.99 24.54 -7.45
C GLY A 235 -11.56 24.29 -6.96
N LYS A 236 -11.35 23.95 -5.67
CA LYS A 236 -10.04 23.51 -5.18
C LYS A 236 -9.70 22.14 -5.76
N PRO A 237 -8.41 21.87 -6.05
CA PRO A 237 -8.00 20.57 -6.58
C PRO A 237 -8.30 19.42 -5.62
N VAL A 238 -8.94 18.36 -6.14
CA VAL A 238 -9.27 17.15 -5.39
C VAL A 238 -8.55 15.95 -6.00
N LEU A 239 -7.80 15.22 -5.18
CA LEU A 239 -7.19 13.94 -5.53
C LEU A 239 -8.07 12.81 -5.01
N VAL A 240 -8.58 11.94 -5.88
CA VAL A 240 -9.47 10.84 -5.51
C VAL A 240 -8.72 9.52 -5.60
N ALA A 241 -8.55 8.84 -4.47
CA ALA A 241 -7.98 7.51 -4.38
C ALA A 241 -9.08 6.45 -4.53
N TYR A 242 -8.91 5.54 -5.47
CA TYR A 242 -9.80 4.41 -5.71
C TYR A 242 -9.07 3.08 -5.57
N TRP A 243 -9.81 1.99 -5.28
CA TRP A 243 -9.18 0.68 -5.09
C TRP A 243 -9.51 -0.32 -6.20
N PHE A 244 -10.78 -0.44 -6.60
CA PHE A 244 -11.20 -1.38 -7.63
C PHE A 244 -11.25 -0.75 -9.02
N LYS A 245 -11.05 -1.55 -10.07
CA LYS A 245 -11.20 -1.07 -11.45
C LYS A 245 -12.62 -0.55 -11.73
N HIS A 246 -13.63 -1.21 -11.16
CA HIS A 246 -15.01 -0.73 -11.28
C HIS A 246 -15.22 0.63 -10.62
N ASP A 247 -14.56 0.94 -9.49
CA ASP A 247 -14.61 2.28 -8.88
C ASP A 247 -14.17 3.32 -9.89
N ARG A 248 -12.98 3.11 -10.49
CA ARG A 248 -12.43 4.01 -11.52
C ARG A 248 -13.40 4.20 -12.69
N THR A 249 -13.94 3.12 -13.23
CA THR A 249 -14.87 3.17 -14.39
C THR A 249 -16.12 3.96 -14.03
N ARG A 250 -16.75 3.68 -12.90
CA ARG A 250 -17.97 4.32 -12.44
C ARG A 250 -17.75 5.80 -12.07
N ILE A 251 -16.63 6.14 -11.45
CA ILE A 251 -16.23 7.53 -11.18
C ILE A 251 -16.05 8.27 -12.52
N ALA A 252 -15.32 7.68 -13.46
CA ALA A 252 -15.09 8.27 -14.78
C ALA A 252 -16.39 8.56 -15.56
N GLU A 253 -17.33 7.63 -15.54
CA GLU A 253 -18.64 7.78 -16.15
C GLU A 253 -19.47 8.90 -15.49
N ARG A 254 -19.45 8.97 -14.15
CA ARG A 254 -20.14 10.03 -13.38
C ARG A 254 -19.54 11.40 -13.72
N LEU A 255 -18.23 11.54 -13.68
CA LEU A 255 -17.54 12.79 -14.01
C LEU A 255 -17.79 13.22 -15.46
N GLY A 256 -17.80 12.26 -16.40
CA GLY A 256 -18.14 12.53 -17.79
C GLY A 256 -19.56 13.08 -17.97
N LYS A 257 -20.55 12.53 -17.26
CA LYS A 257 -21.94 13.02 -17.27
C LYS A 257 -22.07 14.45 -16.70
N LEU A 258 -21.22 14.80 -15.74
CA LEU A 258 -21.17 16.12 -15.10
C LEU A 258 -20.31 17.13 -15.89
N GLY A 259 -19.63 16.69 -16.96
CA GLY A 259 -18.71 17.54 -17.71
C GLY A 259 -17.44 17.91 -16.95
N ILE A 260 -17.09 17.18 -15.88
CA ILE A 260 -15.90 17.44 -15.06
C ILE A 260 -14.68 16.80 -15.72
N VAL A 261 -13.68 17.65 -16.03
CA VAL A 261 -12.40 17.21 -16.60
C VAL A 261 -11.49 16.65 -15.49
N TYR A 262 -10.99 15.45 -15.70
CA TYR A 262 -10.06 14.79 -14.78
C TYR A 262 -8.91 14.13 -15.53
N GLN A 263 -7.83 13.80 -14.83
CA GLN A 263 -6.78 12.89 -15.31
C GLN A 263 -6.44 11.85 -14.25
N GLU A 264 -5.99 10.69 -14.71
CA GLU A 264 -5.43 9.68 -13.81
C GLU A 264 -3.91 9.91 -13.65
N ILE A 265 -3.44 9.87 -12.42
CA ILE A 265 -2.01 10.04 -12.08
C ILE A 265 -1.26 8.74 -12.42
N LYS A 266 -0.77 8.64 -13.65
CA LYS A 266 -0.04 7.46 -14.17
C LYS A 266 1.24 7.80 -14.93
N SER A 267 1.43 9.05 -15.31
CA SER A 267 2.55 9.48 -16.16
C SER A 267 3.19 10.76 -15.62
N ALA A 268 4.44 11.00 -16.01
CA ALA A 268 5.13 12.25 -15.70
C ALA A 268 4.33 13.50 -16.15
N GLN A 269 3.61 13.38 -17.27
CA GLN A 269 2.78 14.48 -17.78
C GLN A 269 1.57 14.73 -16.88
N SER A 270 0.87 13.69 -16.40
CA SER A 270 -0.27 13.87 -15.48
C SER A 270 0.15 14.45 -14.13
N ILE A 271 1.33 14.05 -13.61
CA ILE A 271 1.93 14.63 -12.41
C ILE A 271 2.25 16.12 -12.63
N LYS A 272 2.85 16.46 -13.77
CA LYS A 272 3.15 17.85 -14.13
C LYS A 272 1.88 18.70 -14.24
N ASN A 273 0.83 18.18 -14.88
CA ASN A 273 -0.46 18.86 -15.01
C ASN A 273 -1.10 19.10 -13.64
N TRP A 274 -1.10 18.09 -12.76
CA TRP A 274 -1.58 18.22 -11.38
C TRP A 274 -0.80 19.29 -10.61
N ASN A 275 0.52 19.18 -10.56
CA ASN A 275 1.36 20.09 -9.78
C ASN A 275 1.39 21.54 -10.30
N SER A 276 1.04 21.75 -11.56
CA SER A 276 0.90 23.10 -12.16
C SER A 276 -0.50 23.70 -11.99
N GLY A 277 -1.41 23.04 -11.29
CA GLY A 277 -2.78 23.52 -11.07
C GLY A 277 -3.69 23.47 -12.31
N LYS A 278 -3.30 22.73 -13.36
CA LYS A 278 -4.12 22.56 -14.57
C LYS A 278 -5.28 21.58 -14.38
N LEU A 279 -5.24 20.78 -13.33
CA LEU A 279 -6.27 19.79 -13.02
C LEU A 279 -6.97 20.17 -11.72
N GLN A 280 -8.30 20.27 -11.78
CA GLN A 280 -9.14 20.41 -10.60
C GLN A 280 -9.48 19.04 -9.98
N LEU A 281 -9.41 17.98 -10.77
CA LEU A 281 -9.65 16.62 -10.30
C LEU A 281 -8.62 15.65 -10.87
N ALA A 282 -8.08 14.80 -10.00
CA ALA A 282 -7.22 13.70 -10.42
C ALA A 282 -7.62 12.40 -9.73
N LEU A 283 -7.49 11.27 -10.43
CA LEU A 283 -7.68 9.95 -9.87
C LEU A 283 -6.32 9.29 -9.63
N ILE A 284 -6.19 8.56 -8.53
CA ILE A 284 -4.97 7.81 -8.21
C ILE A 284 -5.31 6.42 -7.68
N HIS A 285 -4.59 5.41 -8.18
CA HIS A 285 -4.59 4.10 -7.55
C HIS A 285 -3.45 4.02 -6.53
N PRO A 286 -3.69 3.61 -5.27
CA PRO A 286 -2.67 3.60 -4.21
C PRO A 286 -1.39 2.84 -4.57
N ALA A 287 -1.47 1.74 -5.30
CA ALA A 287 -0.29 1.02 -5.76
C ALA A 287 0.59 1.85 -6.72
N SER A 288 0.00 2.77 -7.48
CA SER A 288 0.75 3.70 -8.34
C SER A 288 1.40 4.83 -7.52
N ALA A 289 0.86 5.14 -6.34
CA ALA A 289 1.42 6.13 -5.43
C ALA A 289 2.72 5.67 -4.75
N GLY A 290 3.00 4.35 -4.72
CA GLY A 290 4.18 3.77 -4.09
C GLY A 290 5.53 4.17 -4.71
N HIS A 291 5.56 4.84 -5.85
CA HIS A 291 6.79 5.18 -6.58
C HIS A 291 7.34 6.60 -6.31
N GLY A 292 7.27 7.11 -5.10
CA GLY A 292 7.93 8.36 -4.72
C GLY A 292 7.35 9.63 -5.36
N LEU A 293 6.09 9.63 -5.77
CA LEU A 293 5.45 10.76 -6.43
C LEU A 293 5.35 11.99 -5.50
N ASN A 294 5.66 13.15 -6.03
CA ASN A 294 5.49 14.43 -5.35
C ASN A 294 4.22 15.11 -5.90
N LEU A 295 3.14 15.11 -5.14
CA LEU A 295 1.84 15.66 -5.55
C LEU A 295 1.40 16.86 -4.70
N GLN A 296 2.15 17.21 -3.65
CA GLN A 296 1.79 18.26 -2.69
C GLN A 296 1.69 19.67 -3.30
N ALA A 297 2.29 19.90 -4.47
CA ALA A 297 2.23 21.21 -5.13
C ALA A 297 0.88 21.45 -5.84
N GLY A 298 0.15 20.39 -6.18
CA GLY A 298 -1.09 20.46 -6.96
C GLY A 298 -2.35 20.62 -6.13
N GLY A 299 -2.32 20.25 -4.85
CA GLY A 299 -3.50 20.34 -3.99
C GLY A 299 -3.23 19.85 -2.57
N ASN A 300 -4.24 19.97 -1.73
CA ASN A 300 -4.21 19.61 -0.31
C ASN A 300 -5.45 18.80 0.12
N PHE A 301 -6.26 18.32 -0.82
CA PHE A 301 -7.48 17.58 -0.53
C PHE A 301 -7.44 16.19 -1.20
N LEU A 302 -7.42 15.16 -0.37
CA LEU A 302 -7.45 13.74 -0.77
C LEU A 302 -8.80 13.14 -0.37
N VAL A 303 -9.46 12.47 -1.29
CA VAL A 303 -10.69 11.70 -1.03
C VAL A 303 -10.40 10.22 -1.24
N TRP A 304 -10.63 9.40 -0.23
CA TRP A 304 -10.65 7.94 -0.33
C TRP A 304 -12.06 7.47 -0.71
N PHE A 305 -12.26 7.14 -1.99
CA PHE A 305 -13.50 6.53 -2.47
C PHE A 305 -13.62 5.07 -2.03
N GLY A 306 -12.51 4.35 -2.04
CA GLY A 306 -12.41 2.99 -1.54
C GLY A 306 -11.08 2.76 -0.85
N LEU A 307 -11.09 2.17 0.35
CA LEU A 307 -9.89 1.90 1.13
C LEU A 307 -9.13 0.69 0.61
N THR A 308 -7.82 0.73 0.75
CA THR A 308 -6.93 -0.41 0.54
C THR A 308 -6.79 -1.24 1.82
N TRP A 309 -6.55 -2.55 1.69
CA TRP A 309 -6.17 -3.43 2.80
C TRP A 309 -4.74 -3.22 3.30
N SER A 310 -3.91 -2.49 2.54
CA SER A 310 -2.53 -2.23 2.89
C SER A 310 -2.39 -0.90 3.64
N LEU A 311 -2.08 -0.97 4.93
CA LEU A 311 -1.74 0.22 5.73
C LEU A 311 -0.59 1.00 5.11
N GLU A 312 0.40 0.30 4.57
CA GLU A 312 1.54 0.89 3.87
C GLU A 312 1.09 1.75 2.68
N LEU A 313 0.27 1.19 1.77
CA LEU A 313 -0.26 1.94 0.62
C LEU A 313 -1.15 3.12 1.04
N TYR A 314 -1.93 2.94 2.11
CA TYR A 314 -2.75 4.01 2.68
C TYR A 314 -1.86 5.17 3.16
N GLN A 315 -0.86 4.89 3.98
CA GLN A 315 0.05 5.91 4.50
C GLN A 315 0.89 6.56 3.40
N GLN A 316 1.41 5.78 2.46
CA GLN A 316 2.16 6.29 1.31
C GLN A 316 1.31 7.22 0.43
N THR A 317 0.04 6.88 0.19
CA THR A 317 -0.87 7.73 -0.60
C THR A 317 -1.17 9.04 0.12
N ASN A 318 -1.45 9.00 1.43
CA ASN A 318 -1.65 10.20 2.24
C ASN A 318 -0.41 11.10 2.23
N ALA A 319 0.79 10.51 2.33
CA ALA A 319 2.07 11.22 2.30
C ALA A 319 2.39 11.85 0.94
N ARG A 320 1.60 11.62 -0.12
CA ARG A 320 1.76 12.37 -1.40
C ARG A 320 1.30 13.81 -1.30
N LEU A 321 0.33 14.10 -0.44
CA LEU A 321 -0.15 15.46 -0.15
C LEU A 321 0.31 15.94 1.23
N TRP A 322 0.23 15.08 2.25
CA TRP A 322 0.61 15.42 3.62
C TRP A 322 2.11 15.18 3.85
N ARG A 323 2.90 16.17 3.51
CA ARG A 323 4.36 16.11 3.63
C ARG A 323 4.98 17.50 3.69
N GLN A 324 6.24 17.55 4.04
CA GLN A 324 7.05 18.77 3.98
C GLN A 324 7.01 19.41 2.58
N GLY A 325 6.92 20.73 2.51
CA GLY A 325 6.83 21.47 1.26
C GLY A 325 5.42 21.59 0.69
N GLN A 326 4.39 21.13 1.41
CA GLN A 326 3.01 21.48 1.13
C GLN A 326 2.81 22.99 1.33
N LYS A 327 2.17 23.64 0.34
CA LYS A 327 1.93 25.10 0.37
C LYS A 327 0.76 25.50 1.26
N SER A 328 -0.20 24.59 1.45
CA SER A 328 -1.34 24.82 2.32
C SER A 328 -0.98 24.52 3.76
N GLU A 329 -1.50 25.30 4.71
CA GLU A 329 -1.32 25.09 6.13
C GLU A 329 -2.00 23.81 6.61
N THR A 330 -3.03 23.36 5.89
CA THR A 330 -3.83 22.19 6.23
C THR A 330 -3.95 21.24 5.04
N VAL A 331 -3.88 19.94 5.31
CA VAL A 331 -4.22 18.86 4.36
C VAL A 331 -5.46 18.16 4.86
N ILE A 332 -6.42 17.95 3.97
CA ILE A 332 -7.68 17.29 4.27
C ILE A 332 -7.65 15.89 3.65
N ILE A 333 -7.92 14.87 4.46
CA ILE A 333 -8.13 13.49 4.02
C ILE A 333 -9.56 13.11 4.36
N GLN A 334 -10.38 12.95 3.33
CA GLN A 334 -11.79 12.62 3.43
C GLN A 334 -12.00 11.16 3.06
N HIS A 335 -12.64 10.38 3.92
CA HIS A 335 -13.03 9.00 3.65
C HIS A 335 -14.54 8.95 3.34
N ILE A 336 -14.92 8.14 2.31
CA ILE A 336 -16.32 7.89 1.97
C ILE A 336 -16.68 6.45 2.34
#